data_6b96ac283712c431a94ca7a33a133f74
#
_entry.id   6b96ac283712c431a94ca7a33a133f74
#
_cell.length_a   1.000
_cell.length_b   1.000
_cell.length_c   1.000
_cell.angle_alpha   90.00
_cell.angle_beta   90.00
_cell.angle_gamma   90.00
#
_symmetry.space_group_name_H-M   'P 1'
#
loop_
_entity.id
_entity.type
_entity.pdbx_description
1 polymer ?
#
loop_
_entity_poly.entity_id
_entity_poly.type
_entity_poly.pdbx_seq_one_letter_code
_entity_poly.pdbx_strand_id
1 'polypeptide(L)'
;MNHFKTERRAIYDTARFFNECGWIFREQTVVDLGVDALVETPIDENGNVKIFGIQIKGGGSNFSKTKNCLAFYFSERHYYYWNAISKIYPLFIILQDNKGKIYWQEYNQNFISKTSKYWKLNIPFQNVFNEKTKEKILDILFEKKINKKVIETNYSFPIQKKEQLIISYRTHLDFSFCLNFLSPKTIKAR
;
A
#
# COMPACT_ATOMS: atom_id res chain seq x y z
N MET A 1 -16.52 17.81 19.30
CA MET A 1 -16.14 17.90 17.87
C MET A 1 -16.58 16.59 17.20
N ASN A 2 -17.29 16.64 16.08
CA ASN A 2 -17.87 15.43 15.48
C ASN A 2 -16.74 14.59 14.84
N HIS A 3 -16.51 13.38 15.35
CA HIS A 3 -15.42 12.45 14.93
C HIS A 3 -15.43 12.22 13.41
N PHE A 4 -16.59 12.05 12.83
CA PHE A 4 -16.80 11.88 11.39
C PHE A 4 -16.24 13.05 10.56
N LYS A 5 -16.46 14.31 10.99
CA LYS A 5 -15.94 15.49 10.27
C LYS A 5 -14.41 15.53 10.27
N THR A 6 -13.79 15.09 11.36
CA THR A 6 -12.33 15.10 11.50
C THR A 6 -11.68 14.04 10.62
N GLU A 7 -12.26 12.84 10.55
CA GLU A 7 -11.79 11.77 9.66
C GLU A 7 -11.92 12.17 8.18
N ARG A 8 -13.09 12.65 7.76
CA ARG A 8 -13.32 13.09 6.38
C ARG A 8 -12.37 14.21 5.97
N ARG A 9 -12.09 15.16 6.87
CA ARG A 9 -11.12 16.22 6.63
C ARG A 9 -9.72 15.65 6.37
N ALA A 10 -9.28 14.69 7.19
CA ALA A 10 -7.97 14.06 7.00
C ALA A 10 -7.85 13.36 5.63
N ILE A 11 -8.92 12.69 5.19
CA ILE A 11 -8.99 12.07 3.86
C ILE A 11 -8.87 13.13 2.76
N TYR A 12 -9.65 14.21 2.82
CA TYR A 12 -9.63 15.26 1.80
C TYR A 12 -8.29 16.00 1.74
N ASP A 13 -7.71 16.34 2.89
CA ASP A 13 -6.41 17.03 2.93
C ASP A 13 -5.29 16.13 2.42
N THR A 14 -5.35 14.81 2.69
CA THR A 14 -4.41 13.82 2.16
C THR A 14 -4.60 13.64 0.65
N ALA A 15 -5.84 13.51 0.17
CA ALA A 15 -6.15 13.39 -1.24
C ALA A 15 -5.65 14.61 -2.02
N ARG A 16 -5.91 15.83 -1.50
CA ARG A 16 -5.44 17.07 -2.09
C ARG A 16 -3.92 17.06 -2.25
N PHE A 17 -3.17 16.70 -1.21
CA PHE A 17 -1.71 16.64 -1.28
C PHE A 17 -1.22 15.72 -2.41
N PHE A 18 -1.76 14.51 -2.52
CA PHE A 18 -1.33 13.58 -3.58
C PHE A 18 -1.75 14.04 -4.97
N ASN A 19 -2.93 14.63 -5.11
CA ASN A 19 -3.40 15.19 -6.37
C ASN A 19 -2.52 16.39 -6.82
N GLU A 20 -2.09 17.26 -5.89
CA GLU A 20 -1.12 18.34 -6.15
C GLU A 20 0.26 17.80 -6.57
N CYS A 21 0.63 16.60 -6.10
CA CYS A 21 1.81 15.89 -6.59
C CYS A 21 1.64 15.30 -8.01
N GLY A 22 0.44 15.38 -8.60
CA GLY A 22 0.09 14.76 -9.88
C GLY A 22 -0.16 13.24 -9.76
N TRP A 23 -0.45 12.73 -8.56
CA TRP A 23 -0.73 11.33 -8.30
C TRP A 23 -2.23 11.07 -8.21
N ILE A 24 -2.66 9.87 -8.53
CA ILE A 24 -4.08 9.50 -8.50
C ILE A 24 -4.41 8.92 -7.12
N PHE A 25 -5.32 9.58 -6.40
CA PHE A 25 -5.82 9.11 -5.12
C PHE A 25 -7.16 8.38 -5.31
N ARG A 26 -7.23 7.12 -4.88
CA ARG A 26 -8.43 6.27 -4.96
C ARG A 26 -8.90 5.88 -3.57
N GLU A 27 -9.92 6.57 -3.07
CA GLU A 27 -10.52 6.26 -1.77
C GLU A 27 -11.23 4.90 -1.81
N GLN A 28 -11.01 4.09 -0.78
CA GLN A 28 -11.72 2.84 -0.53
C GLN A 28 -12.98 3.14 0.30
N THR A 29 -14.13 3.17 -0.35
CA THR A 29 -15.41 3.55 0.29
C THR A 29 -16.22 2.35 0.80
N VAL A 30 -15.87 1.15 0.40
CA VAL A 30 -16.61 -0.08 0.71
C VAL A 30 -15.68 -1.06 1.43
N VAL A 31 -16.11 -1.51 2.62
CA VAL A 31 -15.38 -2.50 3.45
C VAL A 31 -13.95 -2.10 3.77
N ASP A 32 -13.79 -1.26 4.78
CA ASP A 32 -12.48 -0.89 5.32
C ASP A 32 -11.94 -1.99 6.24
N LEU A 33 -10.86 -2.65 5.81
CA LEU A 33 -10.07 -3.57 6.64
C LEU A 33 -8.79 -2.92 7.17
N GLY A 34 -8.61 -1.59 6.96
CA GLY A 34 -7.45 -0.85 7.42
C GLY A 34 -6.53 -0.33 6.30
N VAL A 35 -7.10 -0.11 5.10
CA VAL A 35 -6.50 0.66 4.00
C VAL A 35 -7.56 1.59 3.46
N ASP A 36 -7.43 2.89 3.73
CA ASP A 36 -8.44 3.89 3.37
C ASP A 36 -8.36 4.33 1.92
N ALA A 37 -7.18 4.24 1.30
CA ALA A 37 -7.02 4.57 -0.11
C ALA A 37 -5.81 3.86 -0.76
N LEU A 38 -5.86 3.76 -2.08
CA LEU A 38 -4.72 3.44 -2.93
C LEU A 38 -4.27 4.71 -3.65
N VAL A 39 -2.96 4.89 -3.79
CA VAL A 39 -2.36 6.00 -4.53
C VAL A 39 -1.50 5.44 -5.64
N GLU A 40 -1.67 6.00 -6.84
CA GLU A 40 -0.92 5.64 -8.04
C GLU A 40 -0.02 6.81 -8.45
N THR A 41 1.25 6.52 -8.76
CA THR A 41 2.14 7.51 -9.39
C THR A 41 1.81 7.66 -10.87
N PRO A 42 2.21 8.77 -11.51
CA PRO A 42 2.21 8.84 -12.98
C PRO A 42 3.09 7.73 -13.58
N ILE A 43 2.83 7.43 -14.85
CA ILE A 43 3.67 6.53 -15.65
C ILE A 43 5.08 7.16 -15.75
N ASP A 44 6.11 6.38 -15.39
CA ASP A 44 7.51 6.80 -15.52
C ASP A 44 8.01 6.64 -16.98
N GLU A 45 9.25 7.08 -17.25
CA GLU A 45 9.88 7.01 -18.57
C GLU A 45 10.02 5.57 -19.11
N ASN A 46 9.94 4.57 -18.22
CA ASN A 46 10.02 3.16 -18.56
C ASN A 46 8.63 2.49 -18.69
N GLY A 47 7.55 3.27 -18.62
CA GLY A 47 6.18 2.79 -18.71
C GLY A 47 5.65 2.16 -17.42
N ASN A 48 6.31 2.34 -16.26
CA ASN A 48 5.86 1.76 -14.99
C ASN A 48 5.03 2.74 -14.17
N VAL A 49 4.06 2.19 -13.45
CA VAL A 49 3.28 2.85 -12.40
C VAL A 49 3.64 2.23 -11.06
N LYS A 50 3.72 3.03 -10.00
CA LYS A 50 3.83 2.54 -8.63
C LYS A 50 2.51 2.73 -7.92
N ILE A 51 2.09 1.70 -7.18
CA ILE A 51 0.88 1.74 -6.36
C ILE A 51 1.28 1.47 -4.91
N PHE A 52 0.69 2.23 -3.99
CA PHE A 52 0.85 2.02 -2.56
C PHE A 52 -0.45 2.27 -1.83
N GLY A 53 -0.62 1.59 -0.70
CA GLY A 53 -1.76 1.76 0.19
C GLY A 53 -1.52 2.83 1.24
N ILE A 54 -2.57 3.47 1.70
CA ILE A 54 -2.53 4.39 2.81
C ILE A 54 -3.65 4.12 3.80
N GLN A 55 -3.31 4.20 5.10
CA GLN A 55 -4.26 4.27 6.21
C GLN A 55 -4.22 5.66 6.78
N ILE A 56 -5.37 6.31 6.93
CA ILE A 56 -5.50 7.69 7.38
C ILE A 56 -6.20 7.75 8.73
N LYS A 57 -5.65 8.50 9.67
CA LYS A 57 -6.30 8.79 10.95
C LYS A 57 -6.31 10.29 11.21
N GLY A 58 -7.51 10.85 11.32
CA GLY A 58 -7.73 12.25 11.66
C GLY A 58 -7.98 12.46 13.15
N GLY A 59 -7.45 13.55 13.68
CA GLY A 59 -7.65 13.97 15.07
C GLY A 59 -6.62 13.42 16.06
N GLY A 60 -6.34 14.22 17.09
CA GLY A 60 -5.27 13.94 18.05
C GLY A 60 -5.52 12.79 19.03
N SER A 61 -6.72 12.17 19.02
CA SER A 61 -7.03 11.04 19.90
C SER A 61 -6.45 9.70 19.44
N ASN A 62 -6.02 9.60 18.16
CA ASN A 62 -5.54 8.36 17.59
C ASN A 62 -4.04 8.09 17.84
N PHE A 63 -3.33 9.07 18.40
CA PHE A 63 -1.89 8.96 18.67
C PHE A 63 -1.50 9.79 19.89
N SER A 64 -0.38 9.46 20.49
CA SER A 64 0.23 10.25 21.59
C SER A 64 1.53 10.91 21.12
N LYS A 65 1.83 12.08 21.71
CA LYS A 65 3.12 12.75 21.49
C LYS A 65 4.13 12.21 22.50
N THR A 66 5.28 11.77 22.00
CA THR A 66 6.45 11.45 22.81
C THR A 66 7.50 12.56 22.65
N LYS A 67 8.68 12.42 23.25
CA LYS A 67 9.77 13.41 23.15
C LYS A 67 10.21 13.64 21.70
N ASN A 68 10.25 12.60 20.86
CA ASN A 68 10.87 12.64 19.52
C ASN A 68 9.93 12.24 18.38
N CYS A 69 8.73 11.70 18.66
CA CYS A 69 7.85 11.18 17.64
C CYS A 69 6.38 11.20 18.08
N LEU A 70 5.49 10.94 17.12
CA LEU A 70 4.12 10.53 17.38
C LEU A 70 4.09 9.00 17.53
N ALA A 71 3.46 8.52 18.58
CA ALA A 71 3.23 7.11 18.81
C ALA A 71 1.77 6.77 18.39
N PHE A 72 1.62 6.05 17.31
CA PHE A 72 0.33 5.57 16.82
C PHE A 72 0.11 4.14 17.30
N TYR A 73 -1.04 3.89 17.94
CA TYR A 73 -1.38 2.58 18.49
C TYR A 73 -2.46 1.92 17.65
N PHE A 74 -2.31 0.63 17.37
CA PHE A 74 -3.23 -0.14 16.56
C PHE A 74 -3.38 -1.57 17.08
N SER A 75 -4.49 -2.22 16.71
CA SER A 75 -4.84 -3.55 17.20
C SER A 75 -3.99 -4.66 16.56
N GLU A 76 -4.00 -5.82 17.17
CA GLU A 76 -3.36 -7.02 16.64
C GLU A 76 -3.95 -7.46 15.28
N ARG A 77 -5.26 -7.25 15.07
CA ARG A 77 -5.91 -7.47 13.77
C ARG A 77 -5.29 -6.63 12.66
N HIS A 78 -5.06 -5.33 12.90
CA HIS A 78 -4.39 -4.45 11.94
C HIS A 78 -2.95 -4.88 11.71
N TYR A 79 -2.23 -5.31 12.75
CA TYR A 79 -0.86 -5.80 12.62
C TYR A 79 -0.77 -6.97 11.62
N TYR A 80 -1.59 -8.01 11.78
CA TYR A 80 -1.56 -9.14 10.86
C TYR A 80 -2.00 -8.76 9.45
N TYR A 81 -3.04 -7.94 9.32
CA TYR A 81 -3.53 -7.49 8.03
C TYR A 81 -2.49 -6.64 7.28
N TRP A 82 -1.92 -5.62 7.93
CA TRP A 82 -0.93 -4.75 7.31
C TRP A 82 0.37 -5.47 6.99
N ASN A 83 0.78 -6.46 7.80
CA ASN A 83 1.89 -7.32 7.46
C ASN A 83 1.65 -8.16 6.20
N ALA A 84 0.44 -8.61 5.97
CA ALA A 84 0.08 -9.33 4.76
C ALA A 84 0.08 -8.39 3.54
N ILE A 85 -0.59 -7.23 3.65
CA ILE A 85 -0.70 -6.25 2.58
C ILE A 85 0.66 -5.64 2.21
N SER A 86 1.50 -5.32 3.19
CA SER A 86 2.82 -4.71 2.93
C SER A 86 3.81 -5.61 2.16
N LYS A 87 3.48 -6.89 1.99
CA LYS A 87 4.19 -7.81 1.09
C LYS A 87 3.77 -7.67 -0.37
N ILE A 88 2.56 -7.13 -0.62
CA ILE A 88 1.99 -6.94 -1.96
C ILE A 88 2.38 -5.56 -2.49
N TYR A 89 2.15 -4.52 -1.69
CA TYR A 89 2.51 -3.14 -2.02
C TYR A 89 2.92 -2.36 -0.75
N PRO A 90 3.72 -1.30 -0.88
CA PRO A 90 4.06 -0.43 0.25
C PRO A 90 2.80 0.15 0.91
N LEU A 91 2.80 0.20 2.24
CA LEU A 91 1.71 0.79 3.02
C LEU A 91 2.25 1.96 3.83
N PHE A 92 1.54 3.08 3.82
CA PHE A 92 1.88 4.26 4.63
C PHE A 92 0.77 4.57 5.62
N ILE A 93 1.15 4.94 6.82
CA ILE A 93 0.25 5.43 7.85
C ILE A 93 0.31 6.95 7.86
N ILE A 94 -0.86 7.58 7.72
CA ILE A 94 -1.04 9.03 7.67
C ILE A 94 -1.81 9.47 8.91
N LEU A 95 -1.26 10.41 9.66
CA LEU A 95 -1.90 11.00 10.84
C LEU A 95 -2.11 12.50 10.63
N GLN A 96 -3.31 12.99 10.83
CA GLN A 96 -3.58 14.42 10.85
C GLN A 96 -3.91 14.87 12.29
N ASP A 97 -3.21 15.88 12.78
CA ASP A 97 -3.49 16.45 14.10
C ASP A 97 -4.67 17.46 14.06
N ASN A 98 -5.08 17.92 15.24
CA ASN A 98 -6.20 18.86 15.37
C ASN A 98 -5.93 20.23 14.73
N LYS A 99 -4.66 20.54 14.43
CA LYS A 99 -4.26 21.78 13.73
C LYS A 99 -4.21 21.61 12.21
N GLY A 100 -4.49 20.40 11.70
CA GLY A 100 -4.45 20.06 10.28
C GLY A 100 -3.04 19.68 9.78
N LYS A 101 -2.05 19.55 10.66
CA LYS A 101 -0.71 19.10 10.27
C LYS A 101 -0.73 17.60 10.01
N ILE A 102 -0.21 17.18 8.87
CA ILE A 102 -0.22 15.79 8.40
C ILE A 102 1.16 15.21 8.58
N TYR A 103 1.23 14.07 9.24
CA TYR A 103 2.43 13.28 9.48
C TYR A 103 2.29 11.93 8.77
N TRP A 104 3.41 11.33 8.38
CA TRP A 104 3.39 10.09 7.64
C TRP A 104 4.56 9.18 8.01
N GLN A 105 4.38 7.89 7.87
CA GLN A 105 5.44 6.89 8.02
C GLN A 105 5.10 5.66 7.19
N GLU A 106 6.09 5.10 6.52
CA GLU A 106 5.95 3.77 5.94
C GLU A 106 5.70 2.75 7.06
N TYR A 107 4.75 1.85 6.82
CA TYR A 107 4.56 0.68 7.67
C TYR A 107 5.70 -0.31 7.45
N ASN A 108 6.66 -0.28 8.36
CA ASN A 108 7.86 -1.09 8.31
C ASN A 108 8.17 -1.63 9.71
N GLN A 109 8.55 -2.92 9.80
CA GLN A 109 8.81 -3.62 11.05
C GLN A 109 9.86 -2.91 11.93
N ASN A 110 10.82 -2.21 11.32
CA ASN A 110 11.86 -1.46 12.05
C ASN A 110 11.31 -0.30 12.91
N PHE A 111 10.09 0.18 12.61
CA PHE A 111 9.45 1.28 13.33
C PHE A 111 8.32 0.81 14.25
N ILE A 112 8.07 -0.52 14.31
CA ILE A 112 6.95 -1.12 15.02
C ILE A 112 7.47 -1.82 16.29
N SER A 113 6.72 -1.70 17.37
CA SER A 113 6.98 -2.43 18.61
C SER A 113 5.68 -2.92 19.24
N LYS A 114 5.73 -4.08 19.90
CA LYS A 114 4.59 -4.61 20.67
C LYS A 114 4.56 -3.97 22.06
N THR A 115 3.39 -3.57 22.51
CA THR A 115 3.12 -3.18 23.89
C THR A 115 2.30 -4.28 24.58
N SER A 116 1.90 -4.11 25.83
CA SER A 116 1.08 -5.10 26.53
C SER A 116 -0.28 -5.40 25.85
N LYS A 117 -0.90 -4.38 25.23
CA LYS A 117 -2.24 -4.47 24.64
C LYS A 117 -2.29 -4.22 23.13
N TYR A 118 -1.36 -3.41 22.61
CA TYR A 118 -1.42 -2.89 21.25
C TYR A 118 -0.07 -3.02 20.57
N TRP A 119 -0.08 -2.86 19.28
CA TRP A 119 1.10 -2.57 18.49
C TRP A 119 1.28 -1.04 18.38
N LYS A 120 2.50 -0.59 18.27
CA LYS A 120 2.86 0.82 18.22
C LYS A 120 3.78 1.08 17.03
N LEU A 121 3.42 2.06 16.20
CA LEU A 121 4.26 2.62 15.15
C LEU A 121 4.76 4.00 15.60
N ASN A 122 6.04 4.23 15.53
CA ASN A 122 6.64 5.54 15.81
C ASN A 122 6.77 6.34 14.50
N ILE A 123 6.19 7.54 14.48
CA ILE A 123 6.24 8.47 13.36
C ILE A 123 7.07 9.68 13.76
N PRO A 124 8.29 9.88 13.21
CA PRO A 124 9.14 11.01 13.52
C PRO A 124 8.47 12.35 13.22
N PHE A 125 8.69 13.37 14.06
CA PHE A 125 8.11 14.69 13.87
C PHE A 125 8.53 15.38 12.57
N GLN A 126 9.69 15.01 12.01
CA GLN A 126 10.14 15.53 10.72
C GLN A 126 9.41 14.93 9.52
N ASN A 127 8.69 13.82 9.69
CA ASN A 127 7.90 13.19 8.63
C ASN A 127 6.55 13.91 8.50
N VAL A 128 6.58 15.14 8.06
CA VAL A 128 5.42 16.00 7.80
C VAL A 128 5.27 16.17 6.30
N PHE A 129 4.02 16.24 5.81
CA PHE A 129 3.76 16.58 4.42
C PHE A 129 4.33 17.97 4.10
N ASN A 130 5.25 17.99 3.15
CA ASN A 130 5.91 19.16 2.59
C ASN A 130 6.40 18.85 1.18
N GLU A 131 7.04 19.81 0.53
CA GLU A 131 7.56 19.69 -0.85
C GLU A 131 8.47 18.46 -1.06
N LYS A 132 9.25 18.07 -0.03
CA LYS A 132 10.17 16.92 -0.10
C LYS A 132 9.48 15.58 0.14
N THR A 133 8.22 15.56 0.51
CA THR A 133 7.51 14.31 0.84
C THR A 133 7.34 13.43 -0.39
N LYS A 134 7.06 14.03 -1.54
CA LYS A 134 6.94 13.32 -2.82
C LYS A 134 8.22 12.54 -3.14
N GLU A 135 9.37 13.19 -3.09
CA GLU A 135 10.67 12.58 -3.36
C GLU A 135 10.95 11.42 -2.39
N LYS A 136 10.76 11.64 -1.08
CA LYS A 136 10.98 10.60 -0.07
C LYS A 136 10.09 9.37 -0.26
N ILE A 137 8.82 9.57 -0.64
CA ILE A 137 7.94 8.45 -0.94
C ILE A 137 8.42 7.71 -2.19
N LEU A 138 8.82 8.45 -3.24
CA LEU A 138 9.37 7.84 -4.46
C LEU A 138 10.63 7.03 -4.14
N ASP A 139 11.55 7.56 -3.34
CA ASP A 139 12.76 6.83 -2.91
C ASP A 139 12.38 5.48 -2.27
N ILE A 140 11.43 5.47 -1.33
CA ILE A 140 10.93 4.24 -0.70
C ILE A 140 10.31 3.28 -1.73
N LEU A 141 9.54 3.79 -2.70
CA LEU A 141 8.89 2.99 -3.73
C LEU A 141 9.87 2.39 -4.72
N PHE A 142 11.00 3.06 -4.97
CA PHE A 142 12.04 2.61 -5.89
C PHE A 142 13.16 1.81 -5.20
N GLU A 143 13.53 2.16 -3.95
CA GLU A 143 14.51 1.41 -3.15
C GLU A 143 14.00 0.03 -2.73
N LYS A 144 12.71 -0.16 -2.57
CA LYS A 144 12.11 -1.49 -2.54
C LYS A 144 12.26 -2.14 -3.92
N LYS A 145 13.49 -2.37 -4.35
CA LYS A 145 13.83 -3.53 -5.17
C LYS A 145 13.28 -4.71 -4.38
N ILE A 146 12.07 -5.10 -4.75
CA ILE A 146 11.50 -6.39 -4.35
C ILE A 146 12.66 -7.33 -4.47
N ASN A 147 13.09 -7.93 -3.36
CA ASN A 147 13.91 -9.12 -3.42
C ASN A 147 13.12 -10.06 -4.31
N LYS A 148 13.48 -10.08 -5.60
CA LYS A 148 12.97 -11.02 -6.58
C LYS A 148 13.50 -12.39 -6.18
N LYS A 149 12.98 -12.98 -5.11
CA LYS A 149 12.78 -14.40 -5.10
C LYS A 149 11.66 -14.60 -6.12
N VAL A 150 12.06 -14.84 -7.36
CA VAL A 150 11.19 -15.51 -8.32
C VAL A 150 10.77 -16.79 -7.61
N ILE A 151 9.56 -16.77 -7.07
CA ILE A 151 8.90 -17.99 -6.65
C ILE A 151 8.47 -18.60 -7.97
N GLU A 152 9.38 -19.35 -8.60
CA GLU A 152 9.02 -20.33 -9.60
C GLU A 152 8.24 -21.43 -8.86
N THR A 153 6.97 -21.17 -8.60
CA THR A 153 6.05 -22.22 -8.20
C THR A 153 5.76 -23.02 -9.47
N ASN A 154 6.57 -24.03 -9.70
CA ASN A 154 6.24 -25.09 -10.64
C ASN A 154 5.04 -25.88 -10.10
N TYR A 155 3.84 -25.32 -10.23
CA TYR A 155 2.63 -26.11 -10.06
C TYR A 155 2.47 -26.97 -11.31
N SER A 156 3.01 -28.18 -11.27
CA SER A 156 2.64 -29.21 -12.21
C SER A 156 1.25 -29.71 -11.82
N PHE A 157 0.20 -29.18 -12.44
CA PHE A 157 -1.08 -29.85 -12.41
C PHE A 157 -0.93 -31.17 -13.21
N PRO A 158 -1.40 -32.30 -12.70
CA PRO A 158 -1.47 -33.52 -13.50
C PRO A 158 -2.61 -33.37 -14.52
N ILE A 159 -2.34 -32.62 -15.58
CA ILE A 159 -3.22 -32.61 -16.74
C ILE A 159 -2.88 -33.85 -17.53
N GLN A 160 -3.78 -34.83 -17.51
CA GLN A 160 -3.73 -35.91 -18.47
C GLN A 160 -3.83 -35.31 -19.88
N LYS A 161 -2.73 -35.39 -20.61
CA LYS A 161 -2.47 -34.94 -22.00
C LYS A 161 -2.00 -33.50 -22.18
N LYS A 162 -0.67 -33.37 -22.31
CA LYS A 162 0.14 -32.56 -23.24
C LYS A 162 -0.30 -31.10 -23.54
N GLU A 163 -0.71 -30.32 -22.54
CA GLU A 163 -0.71 -28.88 -22.69
C GLU A 163 0.00 -28.28 -21.46
N GLN A 164 1.17 -27.70 -21.67
CA GLN A 164 1.89 -27.00 -20.61
C GLN A 164 1.25 -25.62 -20.46
N LEU A 165 0.59 -25.41 -19.33
CA LEU A 165 0.17 -24.08 -18.90
C LEU A 165 1.36 -23.42 -18.18
N ILE A 166 2.05 -22.50 -18.84
CA ILE A 166 3.10 -21.71 -18.21
C ILE A 166 2.45 -20.46 -17.64
N ILE A 167 2.28 -20.42 -16.31
CA ILE A 167 1.84 -19.22 -15.58
C ILE A 167 3.08 -18.56 -15.04
N SER A 168 3.49 -17.42 -15.61
CA SER A 168 4.56 -16.60 -15.05
C SER A 168 3.96 -15.42 -14.29
N TYR A 169 4.21 -15.37 -12.99
CA TYR A 169 3.89 -14.19 -12.17
C TYR A 169 5.08 -13.23 -12.21
N ARG A 170 4.94 -12.10 -12.86
CA ARG A 170 5.87 -10.98 -12.67
C ARG A 170 5.39 -10.14 -11.49
N THR A 171 6.24 -9.97 -10.51
CA THR A 171 6.02 -9.19 -9.28
C THR A 171 6.21 -7.68 -9.46
N HIS A 172 5.67 -7.14 -10.50
CA HIS A 172 5.18 -5.78 -10.60
C HIS A 172 3.73 -5.97 -11.01
N LEU A 173 2.82 -5.16 -10.50
CA LEU A 173 1.38 -5.18 -10.76
C LEU A 173 0.98 -5.13 -12.26
N ASP A 174 1.81 -5.65 -13.12
CA ASP A 174 1.47 -6.03 -14.48
C ASP A 174 0.80 -7.39 -14.43
N PHE A 175 -0.50 -7.38 -14.17
CA PHE A 175 -1.37 -8.51 -14.49
C PHE A 175 -1.50 -8.63 -16.01
N SER A 176 -0.40 -8.90 -16.69
CA SER A 176 -0.47 -9.37 -18.07
C SER A 176 -0.67 -10.87 -18.01
N PHE A 177 -1.93 -11.30 -18.02
CA PHE A 177 -2.28 -12.68 -18.34
C PHE A 177 -1.95 -12.89 -19.82
N CYS A 178 -0.77 -13.37 -20.13
CA CYS A 178 -0.50 -13.97 -21.42
C CYS A 178 -0.97 -15.43 -21.36
N LEU A 179 -2.28 -15.64 -21.61
CA LEU A 179 -2.78 -16.95 -22.02
C LEU A 179 -2.38 -17.16 -23.48
N ASN A 180 -1.24 -17.77 -23.73
CA ASN A 180 -0.93 -18.31 -25.05
C ASN A 180 -1.75 -19.58 -25.24
N PHE A 181 -2.99 -19.42 -25.67
CA PHE A 181 -3.74 -20.52 -26.28
C PHE A 181 -3.10 -20.81 -27.62
N LEU A 182 -2.33 -21.87 -27.71
CA LEU A 182 -2.10 -22.49 -29.01
C LEU A 182 -3.46 -22.91 -29.56
N SER A 183 -3.84 -22.32 -30.70
CA SER A 183 -5.14 -22.46 -31.34
C SER A 183 -5.55 -23.93 -31.38
N PRO A 184 -6.80 -24.26 -31.02
CA PRO A 184 -7.31 -25.61 -31.21
C PRO A 184 -7.37 -25.90 -32.72
N LYS A 185 -6.65 -26.93 -33.13
CA LYS A 185 -6.84 -27.49 -34.47
C LYS A 185 -8.32 -27.85 -34.61
N THR A 186 -8.94 -27.24 -35.59
CA THR A 186 -10.31 -27.46 -36.04
C THR A 186 -10.69 -28.94 -36.00
N ILE A 187 -11.60 -29.30 -35.11
CA ILE A 187 -12.23 -30.62 -35.14
C ILE A 187 -13.19 -30.57 -36.31
N LYS A 188 -12.83 -31.20 -37.40
CA LYS A 188 -13.79 -31.52 -38.48
C LYS A 188 -14.71 -32.60 -37.93
N ALA A 189 -15.98 -32.25 -37.70
CA ALA A 189 -17.04 -33.20 -37.49
C ALA A 189 -17.24 -34.03 -38.80
N ARG A 190 -17.28 -35.32 -38.62
CA ARG A 190 -17.91 -36.25 -39.53
C ARG A 190 -19.24 -36.70 -38.95
#